data_9a37f5cf37270de497a3da1457bbcf9d
#
_entry.id   9a37f5cf37270de497a3da1457bbcf9d
#
_cell.length_a   1.000
_cell.length_b   1.000
_cell.length_c   1.000
_cell.angle_alpha   90.00
_cell.angle_beta   90.00
_cell.angle_gamma   90.00
#
_symmetry.space_group_name_H-M   'P 1'
#
loop_
_entity.id
_entity.type
_entity.pdbx_description
1 polymer ?
#
loop_
_entity_poly.entity_id
_entity_poly.type
_entity_poly.pdbx_seq_one_letter_code
_entity_poly.pdbx_strand_id
1 'polypeptide(L)'
;MAHPPAELARRARILLDYHVARRPRENPIASHRARVSADLALLRESRFDAFHQYAFATVRQLGACFGLLGAHLRWLEQAAGGGLHRAAAGCEEIETTAKVLEFTLARAVAAGRTEGIAPLMERLERTWDEVM
;
A
#
# COMPACT_ATOMS: atom_id res chain seq x y z
N MET A 1 18.00 19.03 20.77
CA MET A 1 17.05 20.16 20.90
C MET A 1 15.78 19.81 20.12
N ALA A 2 14.62 19.82 20.74
CA ALA A 2 13.36 19.56 20.06
C ALA A 2 12.96 20.80 19.23
N HIS A 3 12.59 20.59 17.97
CA HIS A 3 12.05 21.68 17.14
C HIS A 3 10.62 22.04 17.60
N PRO A 4 10.21 23.31 17.51
CA PRO A 4 8.82 23.69 17.73
C PRO A 4 7.89 22.89 16.81
N PRO A 5 6.70 22.49 17.26
CA PRO A 5 5.77 21.67 16.45
C PRO A 5 5.47 22.25 15.05
N ALA A 6 5.32 23.57 14.94
CA ALA A 6 5.07 24.24 13.66
C ALA A 6 6.25 24.13 12.69
N GLU A 7 7.48 24.22 13.17
CA GLU A 7 8.68 24.07 12.34
C GLU A 7 8.84 22.62 11.88
N LEU A 8 8.53 21.66 12.75
CA LEU A 8 8.53 20.25 12.40
C LEU A 8 7.50 19.95 11.30
N ALA A 9 6.28 20.47 11.43
CA ALA A 9 5.23 20.30 10.43
C ALA A 9 5.62 20.93 9.08
N ARG A 10 6.23 22.11 9.10
CA ARG A 10 6.73 22.77 7.88
C ARG A 10 7.78 21.91 7.16
N ARG A 11 8.75 21.38 7.88
CA ARG A 11 9.78 20.48 7.32
C ARG A 11 9.20 19.18 6.80
N ALA A 12 8.27 18.59 7.53
CA ALA A 12 7.57 17.37 7.13
C ALA A 12 6.78 17.60 5.83
N ARG A 13 6.14 18.75 5.65
CA ARG A 13 5.46 19.10 4.40
C ARG A 13 6.42 19.20 3.22
N ILE A 14 7.55 19.86 3.40
CA ILE A 14 8.58 19.96 2.34
C ILE A 14 9.07 18.57 1.92
N LEU A 15 9.31 17.67 2.89
CA LEU A 15 9.72 16.29 2.61
C LEU A 15 8.61 15.50 1.91
N LEU A 16 7.37 15.66 2.32
CA LEU A 16 6.22 15.02 1.65
C LEU A 16 6.15 15.46 0.19
N ASP A 17 6.18 16.76 -0.09
CA ASP A 17 6.12 17.31 -1.44
C ASP A 17 7.31 16.82 -2.30
N TYR A 18 8.49 16.72 -1.71
CA TYR A 18 9.68 16.15 -2.35
C TYR A 18 9.48 14.68 -2.76
N HIS A 19 8.91 13.86 -1.88
CA HIS A 19 8.66 12.44 -2.17
C HIS A 19 7.51 12.24 -3.16
N VAL A 20 6.43 13.00 -3.03
CA VAL A 20 5.30 12.96 -3.97
C VAL A 20 5.73 13.33 -5.38
N ALA A 21 6.61 14.32 -5.54
CA ALA A 21 7.16 14.69 -6.85
C ALA A 21 7.99 13.57 -7.50
N ARG A 22 8.47 12.60 -6.72
CA ARG A 22 9.29 11.46 -7.16
C ARG A 22 8.53 10.13 -7.20
N ARG A 23 7.22 10.16 -6.98
CA ARG A 23 6.41 8.95 -7.05
C ARG A 23 6.53 8.26 -8.43
N PRO A 24 6.28 6.96 -8.53
CA PRO A 24 6.21 6.27 -9.81
C PRO A 24 5.23 6.97 -10.75
N ARG A 25 5.58 7.08 -12.01
CA ARG A 25 4.68 7.64 -13.05
C ARG A 25 3.56 6.68 -13.41
N GLU A 26 3.86 5.39 -13.34
CA GLU A 26 2.91 4.30 -13.59
C GLU A 26 2.51 3.67 -12.27
N ASN A 27 1.26 3.23 -12.18
CA ASN A 27 0.74 2.56 -11.01
C ASN A 27 1.42 1.18 -10.83
N PRO A 28 2.23 0.97 -9.78
CA PRO A 28 2.95 -0.29 -9.59
C PRO A 28 1.99 -1.45 -9.27
N ILE A 29 0.80 -1.17 -8.78
CA ILE A 29 -0.23 -2.18 -8.48
C ILE A 29 -0.78 -2.76 -9.79
N ALA A 30 -0.94 -1.95 -10.83
CA ALA A 30 -1.33 -2.43 -12.16
C ALA A 30 -0.34 -3.46 -12.71
N SER A 31 0.96 -3.21 -12.58
CA SER A 31 2.01 -4.15 -12.97
C SER A 31 1.97 -5.44 -12.15
N HIS A 32 1.73 -5.36 -10.85
CA HIS A 32 1.58 -6.52 -9.98
C HIS A 32 0.31 -7.31 -10.34
N ARG A 33 -0.82 -6.65 -10.59
CA ARG A 33 -2.06 -7.29 -11.02
C ARG A 33 -1.88 -8.11 -12.30
N ALA A 34 -1.15 -7.59 -13.26
CA ALA A 34 -0.87 -8.29 -14.52
C ALA A 34 -0.06 -9.60 -14.31
N ARG A 35 0.69 -9.72 -13.21
CA ARG A 35 1.57 -10.86 -12.93
C ARG A 35 1.05 -11.84 -11.88
N VAL A 36 0.12 -11.42 -11.05
CA VAL A 36 -0.27 -12.17 -9.84
C VAL A 36 -0.72 -13.61 -10.15
N SER A 37 -1.41 -13.84 -11.25
CA SER A 37 -1.86 -15.19 -11.64
C SER A 37 -0.69 -16.12 -11.97
N ALA A 38 0.32 -15.64 -12.68
CA ALA A 38 1.53 -16.41 -12.97
C ALA A 38 2.36 -16.64 -11.70
N ASP A 39 2.47 -15.63 -10.85
CA ASP A 39 3.17 -15.74 -9.57
C ASP A 39 2.50 -16.78 -8.65
N LEU A 40 1.17 -16.81 -8.58
CA LEU A 40 0.43 -17.80 -7.80
C LEU A 40 0.64 -19.22 -8.30
N ALA A 41 0.71 -19.44 -9.61
CA ALA A 41 1.01 -20.76 -10.17
C ALA A 41 2.38 -21.26 -9.69
N LEU A 42 3.40 -20.40 -9.75
CA LEU A 42 4.74 -20.72 -9.27
C LEU A 42 4.77 -20.97 -7.74
N LEU A 43 4.05 -20.17 -6.96
CA LEU A 43 4.01 -20.31 -5.50
C LEU A 43 3.31 -21.59 -5.05
N ARG A 44 2.30 -22.06 -5.80
CA ARG A 44 1.62 -23.33 -5.49
C ARG A 44 2.51 -24.55 -5.71
N GLU A 45 3.46 -24.46 -6.63
CA GLU A 45 4.46 -25.49 -6.89
C GLU A 45 5.66 -25.42 -5.94
N SER A 46 5.78 -24.31 -5.22
CA SER A 46 6.89 -24.01 -4.32
C SER A 46 6.58 -24.40 -2.87
N ARG A 47 7.62 -24.36 -2.01
CA ARG A 47 7.46 -24.56 -0.56
C ARG A 47 6.73 -23.37 0.07
N PHE A 48 6.05 -23.61 1.19
CA PHE A 48 5.28 -22.59 1.93
C PHE A 48 6.11 -21.34 2.29
N ASP A 49 7.40 -21.49 2.56
CA ASP A 49 8.31 -20.38 2.84
C ASP A 49 8.40 -19.36 1.69
N ALA A 50 8.30 -19.82 0.44
CA ALA A 50 8.31 -18.94 -0.73
C ALA A 50 7.11 -17.99 -0.75
N PHE A 51 5.93 -18.44 -0.33
CA PHE A 51 4.75 -17.59 -0.19
C PHE A 51 4.96 -16.49 0.87
N HIS A 52 5.53 -16.82 2.02
CA HIS A 52 5.81 -15.81 3.06
C HIS A 52 6.78 -14.73 2.57
N GLN A 53 7.84 -15.11 1.87
CA GLN A 53 8.79 -14.16 1.28
C GLN A 53 8.10 -13.29 0.22
N TYR A 54 7.30 -13.88 -0.65
CA TYR A 54 6.53 -13.16 -1.66
C TYR A 54 5.55 -12.16 -1.03
N ALA A 55 4.73 -12.61 -0.08
CA ALA A 55 3.75 -11.76 0.59
C ALA A 55 4.40 -10.61 1.36
N PHE A 56 5.56 -10.87 2.01
CA PHE A 56 6.35 -9.84 2.68
C PHE A 56 6.87 -8.79 1.70
N ALA A 57 7.45 -9.20 0.58
CA ALA A 57 8.04 -8.31 -0.40
C ALA A 57 7.00 -7.53 -1.25
N THR A 58 5.75 -7.95 -1.25
CA THR A 58 4.68 -7.36 -2.06
C THR A 58 3.57 -6.75 -1.19
N VAL A 59 2.52 -7.48 -0.93
CA VAL A 59 1.29 -6.94 -0.32
C VAL A 59 1.48 -6.49 1.13
N ARG A 60 2.30 -7.17 1.91
CA ARG A 60 2.59 -6.77 3.29
C ARG A 60 3.39 -5.48 3.34
N GLN A 61 4.39 -5.34 2.48
CA GLN A 61 5.18 -4.12 2.35
C GLN A 61 4.29 -2.96 1.88
N LEU A 62 3.44 -3.18 0.88
CA LEU A 62 2.47 -2.20 0.40
C LEU A 62 1.59 -1.70 1.54
N GLY A 63 0.95 -2.61 2.28
CA GLY A 63 0.08 -2.26 3.39
C GLY A 63 0.80 -1.48 4.49
N ALA A 64 2.00 -1.90 4.88
CA ALA A 64 2.80 -1.23 5.90
C ALA A 64 3.20 0.20 5.47
N CYS A 65 3.67 0.37 4.24
CA CYS A 65 4.06 1.69 3.73
C CYS A 65 2.89 2.66 3.69
N PHE A 66 1.72 2.23 3.20
CA PHE A 66 0.54 3.09 3.15
C PHE A 66 -0.08 3.33 4.53
N GLY A 67 -0.03 2.36 5.44
CA GLY A 67 -0.43 2.56 6.84
C GLY A 67 0.40 3.65 7.52
N LEU A 68 1.71 3.62 7.36
CA LEU A 68 2.62 4.66 7.88
C LEU A 68 2.38 6.01 7.21
N LEU A 69 2.19 6.04 5.89
CA LEU A 69 1.87 7.27 5.17
C LEU A 69 0.54 7.87 5.65
N GLY A 70 -0.50 7.06 5.80
CA GLY A 70 -1.80 7.50 6.32
C GLY A 70 -1.69 8.13 7.70
N ALA A 71 -0.98 7.49 8.63
CA ALA A 71 -0.71 8.03 9.96
C ALA A 71 0.05 9.36 9.91
N HIS A 72 1.07 9.46 9.04
CA HIS A 72 1.82 10.69 8.84
C HIS A 72 0.96 11.83 8.28
N LEU A 73 0.11 11.55 7.28
CA LEU A 73 -0.80 12.54 6.71
C LEU A 73 -1.82 13.04 7.73
N ARG A 74 -2.36 12.17 8.59
CA ARG A 74 -3.25 12.59 9.68
C ARG A 74 -2.56 13.49 10.69
N TRP A 75 -1.35 13.12 11.09
CA TRP A 75 -0.56 13.97 11.98
C TRP A 75 -0.28 15.35 11.34
N LEU A 76 0.11 15.37 10.08
CA LEU A 76 0.43 16.61 9.37
C LEU A 76 -0.81 17.51 9.20
N GLU A 77 -1.97 16.91 8.92
CA GLU A 77 -3.26 17.63 8.86
C GLU A 77 -3.61 18.27 10.20
N GLN A 78 -3.41 17.56 11.31
CA GLN A 78 -3.65 18.08 12.65
C GLN A 78 -2.67 19.21 13.01
N ALA A 79 -1.42 19.10 12.61
CA ALA A 79 -0.37 20.05 12.95
C ALA A 79 -0.37 21.32 12.09
N ALA A 80 -0.78 21.23 10.82
CA ALA A 80 -0.65 22.33 9.85
C ALA A 80 -1.85 22.48 8.90
N GLY A 81 -2.83 21.59 8.93
CA GLY A 81 -3.93 21.55 7.96
C GLY A 81 -3.46 21.14 6.57
N GLY A 82 -4.15 21.60 5.55
CA GLY A 82 -3.75 21.42 4.15
C GLY A 82 -4.62 20.46 3.34
N GLY A 83 -5.75 20.01 3.88
CA GLY A 83 -6.74 19.22 3.12
C GLY A 83 -6.30 17.78 2.85
N LEU A 84 -5.52 17.15 3.74
CA LEU A 84 -4.95 15.82 3.57
C LEU A 84 -5.87 14.67 3.98
N HIS A 85 -7.08 14.96 4.46
CA HIS A 85 -8.02 13.93 4.96
C HIS A 85 -8.34 12.83 3.95
N ARG A 86 -8.59 13.21 2.69
CA ARG A 86 -8.92 12.23 1.64
C ARG A 86 -7.73 11.34 1.32
N ALA A 87 -6.54 11.91 1.21
CA ALA A 87 -5.33 11.15 0.98
C ALA A 87 -5.03 10.19 2.13
N ALA A 88 -5.18 10.65 3.38
CA ALA A 88 -5.02 9.80 4.56
C ALA A 88 -6.03 8.63 4.57
N ALA A 89 -7.30 8.90 4.28
CA ALA A 89 -8.33 7.86 4.20
C ALA A 89 -8.04 6.84 3.09
N GLY A 90 -7.58 7.28 1.93
CA GLY A 90 -7.18 6.38 0.83
C GLY A 90 -5.97 5.52 1.20
N CYS A 91 -4.99 6.06 1.92
CA CYS A 91 -3.86 5.28 2.45
C CYS A 91 -4.33 4.17 3.41
N GLU A 92 -5.26 4.46 4.31
CA GLU A 92 -5.85 3.49 5.22
C GLU A 92 -6.66 2.42 4.48
N GLU A 93 -7.35 2.80 3.42
CA GLU A 93 -8.05 1.85 2.56
C GLU A 93 -7.07 0.90 1.86
N ILE A 94 -5.94 1.40 1.34
CA ILE A 94 -4.88 0.57 0.75
C ILE A 94 -4.32 -0.39 1.80
N GLU A 95 -4.01 0.08 3.01
CA GLU A 95 -3.52 -0.77 4.11
C GLU A 95 -4.50 -1.91 4.41
N THR A 96 -5.78 -1.59 4.59
CA THR A 96 -6.83 -2.56 4.92
C THR A 96 -7.04 -3.56 3.79
N THR A 97 -7.11 -3.09 2.55
CA THR A 97 -7.30 -3.94 1.37
C THR A 97 -6.11 -4.85 1.14
N ALA A 98 -4.88 -4.37 1.34
CA ALA A 98 -3.66 -5.17 1.25
C ALA A 98 -3.64 -6.32 2.28
N LYS A 99 -4.09 -6.08 3.50
CA LYS A 99 -4.23 -7.14 4.53
C LYS A 99 -5.22 -8.21 4.11
N VAL A 100 -6.39 -7.82 3.57
CA VAL A 100 -7.38 -8.78 3.06
C VAL A 100 -6.82 -9.55 1.87
N LEU A 101 -6.11 -8.88 0.97
CA LEU A 101 -5.48 -9.52 -0.19
C LEU A 101 -4.42 -10.55 0.25
N GLU A 102 -3.62 -10.26 1.25
CA GLU A 102 -2.63 -11.21 1.78
C GLU A 102 -3.27 -12.54 2.19
N PHE A 103 -4.35 -12.49 2.96
CA PHE A 103 -5.11 -13.69 3.35
C PHE A 103 -5.76 -14.39 2.17
N THR A 104 -6.24 -13.64 1.19
CA THR A 104 -6.85 -14.19 -0.02
C THR A 104 -5.81 -14.91 -0.87
N LEU A 105 -4.61 -14.35 -1.02
CA LEU A 105 -3.48 -14.98 -1.70
C LEU A 105 -3.01 -16.26 -0.97
N ALA A 106 -2.95 -16.23 0.37
CA ALA A 106 -2.61 -17.41 1.17
C ALA A 106 -3.59 -18.58 0.90
N ARG A 107 -4.89 -18.29 0.83
CA ARG A 107 -5.92 -19.30 0.49
C ARG A 107 -5.78 -19.79 -0.95
N ALA A 108 -5.42 -18.92 -1.89
CA ALA A 108 -5.18 -19.30 -3.27
C ALA A 108 -3.99 -20.27 -3.40
N VAL A 109 -2.91 -20.00 -2.67
CA VAL A 109 -1.74 -20.88 -2.64
C VAL A 109 -2.05 -22.22 -1.96
N ALA A 110 -2.73 -22.19 -0.81
CA ALA A 110 -3.03 -23.40 -0.02
C ALA A 110 -4.11 -24.28 -0.65
N ALA A 111 -5.19 -23.70 -1.18
CA ALA A 111 -6.41 -24.42 -1.60
C ALA A 111 -6.81 -24.20 -3.07
N GLY A 112 -6.04 -23.43 -3.84
CA GLY A 112 -6.34 -23.10 -5.22
C GLY A 112 -7.57 -22.20 -5.42
N ARG A 113 -8.02 -21.52 -4.38
CA ARG A 113 -9.16 -20.60 -4.42
C ARG A 113 -8.69 -19.22 -4.80
N THR A 114 -8.97 -18.79 -6.03
CA THR A 114 -8.54 -17.50 -6.58
C THR A 114 -9.65 -16.44 -6.57
N GLU A 115 -10.86 -16.80 -6.13
CA GLU A 115 -11.97 -15.88 -6.02
C GLU A 115 -11.64 -14.73 -5.06
N GLY A 116 -11.98 -13.53 -5.46
CA GLY A 116 -11.75 -12.31 -4.67
C GLY A 116 -10.40 -11.64 -4.89
N ILE A 117 -9.43 -12.25 -5.58
CA ILE A 117 -8.13 -11.62 -5.87
C ILE A 117 -8.31 -10.44 -6.84
N ALA A 118 -8.96 -10.65 -7.97
CA ALA A 118 -9.13 -9.62 -8.98
C ALA A 118 -9.84 -8.36 -8.45
N PRO A 119 -10.98 -8.45 -7.76
CA PRO A 119 -11.64 -7.27 -7.19
C PRO A 119 -10.77 -6.51 -6.17
N LEU A 120 -9.99 -7.22 -5.36
CA LEU A 120 -9.10 -6.58 -4.39
C LEU A 120 -7.94 -5.85 -5.07
N MET A 121 -7.36 -6.45 -6.11
CA MET A 121 -6.30 -5.82 -6.90
C MET A 121 -6.82 -4.59 -7.64
N GLU A 122 -8.01 -4.64 -8.24
CA GLU A 122 -8.66 -3.52 -8.90
C GLU A 122 -8.97 -2.38 -7.91
N ARG A 123 -9.40 -2.73 -6.71
CA ARG A 123 -9.64 -1.74 -5.65
C ARG A 123 -8.35 -1.05 -5.23
N LEU A 124 -7.29 -1.80 -5.01
CA LEU A 124 -5.96 -1.24 -4.68
C LEU A 124 -5.45 -0.31 -5.78
N GLU A 125 -5.54 -0.74 -7.04
CA GLU A 125 -5.12 0.04 -8.20
C GLU A 125 -5.87 1.37 -8.28
N ARG A 126 -7.19 1.35 -8.21
CA ARG A 126 -8.03 2.55 -8.23
C ARG A 126 -7.73 3.49 -7.06
N THR A 127 -7.64 2.95 -5.83
CA THR A 127 -7.37 3.77 -4.65
C THR A 127 -5.98 4.40 -4.71
N TRP A 128 -4.99 3.70 -5.26
CA TRP A 128 -3.65 4.26 -5.49
C TRP A 128 -3.71 5.45 -6.45
N ASP A 129 -4.43 5.34 -7.57
CA ASP A 129 -4.60 6.44 -8.54
C ASP A 129 -5.32 7.66 -7.93
N GLU A 130 -6.23 7.44 -6.99
CA GLU A 130 -6.94 8.53 -6.29
C GLU A 130 -6.06 9.24 -5.24
N VAL A 131 -5.09 8.54 -4.66
CA VAL A 131 -4.22 9.06 -3.59
C VAL A 131 -2.98 9.73 -4.14
N MET A 132 -2.38 9.16 -5.19
CA MET A 132 -1.05 9.53 -5.69
C MET A 132 -1.10 10.46 -6.89
#